data_5be4615c3ac7d5ae29d9dd87442fab7a
#
_entry.id   5be4615c3ac7d5ae29d9dd87442fab7a
#
_cell.length_a   1.000
_cell.length_b   1.000
_cell.length_c   1.000
_cell.angle_alpha   90.00
_cell.angle_beta   90.00
_cell.angle_gamma   90.00
#
_symmetry.space_group_name_H-M   'P 1'
#
loop_
_entity.id
_entity.type
_entity.pdbx_description
1 polymer ?
#
loop_
_entity_poly.entity_id
_entity_poly.type
_entity_poly.pdbx_seq_one_letter_code
_entity_poly.pdbx_strand_id
1 'polypeptide(L)'
;VVAPTACLGECIIIDHGAEVRHCAYIRGSALIGRDAVVGNSTELKNVILFDNVQVPHYNYVGDSVLGYRAHMGAGAVTSNVKGDRQPVVVHRGSERMETGLKKLGAMLGDYAEIGCGAVLNPGAVIGRGAQVYPLVSVRGTVPANCIHKGGSVVEKR
;
A
#
# COMPACT_ATOMS: atom_id res chain seq x y z
N VAL A 1 3.09 11.91 -16.49
CA VAL A 1 1.97 12.82 -16.81
C VAL A 1 1.14 13.07 -15.56
N VAL A 2 0.76 14.33 -15.32
CA VAL A 2 -0.15 14.70 -14.21
C VAL A 2 -1.43 15.29 -14.81
N ALA A 3 -2.56 14.71 -14.45
CA ALA A 3 -3.86 15.19 -14.93
C ALA A 3 -4.22 16.55 -14.31
N PRO A 4 -4.87 17.46 -15.04
CA PRO A 4 -5.15 18.82 -14.56
C PRO A 4 -6.09 18.89 -13.36
N THR A 5 -6.82 17.82 -13.05
CA THR A 5 -7.70 17.72 -11.87
C THR A 5 -7.06 17.01 -10.68
N ALA A 6 -5.79 16.59 -10.80
CA ALA A 6 -5.05 16.07 -9.65
C ALA A 6 -4.66 17.20 -8.70
N CYS A 7 -4.68 16.93 -7.42
CA CYS A 7 -4.23 17.85 -6.38
C CYS A 7 -2.92 17.38 -5.78
N LEU A 8 -1.89 18.21 -5.85
CA LEU A 8 -0.56 17.91 -5.31
C LEU A 8 -0.24 18.84 -4.14
N GLY A 9 0.13 18.26 -3.03
CA GLY A 9 0.65 18.97 -1.85
C GLY A 9 2.15 19.23 -1.95
N GLU A 10 2.83 19.21 -0.83
CA GLU A 10 4.26 19.54 -0.71
C GLU A 10 5.15 18.31 -0.60
N CYS A 11 6.46 18.47 -0.83
CA CYS A 11 7.47 17.42 -0.66
C CYS A 11 7.18 16.17 -1.50
N ILE A 12 6.91 16.36 -2.80
CA ILE A 12 6.57 15.29 -3.73
C ILE A 12 7.65 15.17 -4.80
N ILE A 13 8.10 13.95 -5.06
CA ILE A 13 8.95 13.60 -6.20
C ILE A 13 8.19 12.60 -7.06
N ILE A 14 8.01 12.91 -8.34
CA ILE A 14 7.38 12.06 -9.34
C ILE A 14 8.40 11.77 -10.42
N ASP A 15 8.76 10.50 -10.60
CA ASP A 15 9.79 10.09 -11.54
C ASP A 15 9.22 9.95 -12.97
N HIS A 16 10.13 9.69 -13.90
CA HIS A 16 9.84 9.59 -15.33
C HIS A 16 8.79 8.52 -15.63
N GLY A 17 7.92 8.80 -16.58
CA GLY A 17 6.87 7.89 -17.05
C GLY A 17 5.68 7.73 -16.09
N ALA A 18 5.79 8.20 -14.84
CA ALA A 18 4.69 8.06 -13.88
C ALA A 18 3.42 8.82 -14.34
N GLU A 19 2.26 8.24 -14.02
CA GLU A 19 0.95 8.79 -14.31
C GLU A 19 0.21 9.14 -13.01
N VAL A 20 -0.16 10.41 -12.86
CA VAL A 20 -1.10 10.88 -11.82
C VAL A 20 -2.40 11.24 -12.51
N ARG A 21 -3.43 10.43 -12.29
CA ARG A 21 -4.69 10.52 -13.04
C ARG A 21 -5.67 11.51 -12.40
N HIS A 22 -6.81 11.67 -13.05
CA HIS A 22 -7.85 12.60 -12.63
C HIS A 22 -8.30 12.38 -11.19
N CYS A 23 -8.48 13.48 -10.45
CA CYS A 23 -8.94 13.49 -9.06
C CYS A 23 -8.03 12.76 -8.08
N ALA A 24 -6.80 12.40 -8.44
CA ALA A 24 -5.83 11.90 -7.47
C ALA A 24 -5.46 13.02 -6.50
N TYR A 25 -5.32 12.67 -5.21
CA TYR A 25 -4.89 13.60 -4.18
C TYR A 25 -3.59 13.11 -3.51
N ILE A 26 -2.48 13.75 -3.83
CA ILE A 26 -1.18 13.46 -3.20
C ILE A 26 -0.95 14.52 -2.15
N ARG A 27 -1.20 14.19 -0.87
CA ARG A 27 -1.16 15.15 0.26
C ARG A 27 0.23 15.66 0.56
N GLY A 28 1.25 14.88 0.26
CA GLY A 28 2.63 15.26 0.48
C GLY A 28 3.49 14.16 1.07
N SER A 29 4.80 14.42 1.11
CA SER A 29 5.84 13.46 1.50
C SER A 29 5.72 12.17 0.69
N ALA A 30 5.75 12.29 -0.64
CA ALA A 30 5.57 11.16 -1.54
C ALA A 30 6.75 11.03 -2.51
N LEU A 31 7.32 9.83 -2.57
CA LEU A 31 8.23 9.42 -3.64
C LEU A 31 7.47 8.46 -4.55
N ILE A 32 7.31 8.84 -5.82
CA ILE A 32 6.58 8.07 -6.83
C ILE A 32 7.57 7.66 -7.91
N GLY A 33 7.86 6.36 -7.96
CA GLY A 33 8.85 5.77 -8.85
C GLY A 33 8.44 5.80 -10.31
N ARG A 34 9.38 5.38 -11.16
CA ARG A 34 9.23 5.37 -12.61
C ARG A 34 8.04 4.51 -13.03
N ASP A 35 7.29 4.98 -14.04
CA ASP A 35 6.15 4.29 -14.64
C ASP A 35 5.08 3.86 -13.62
N ALA A 36 5.07 4.46 -12.42
CA ALA A 36 4.04 4.20 -11.42
C ALA A 36 2.71 4.87 -11.81
N VAL A 37 1.60 4.26 -11.40
CA VAL A 37 0.25 4.78 -11.66
C VAL A 37 -0.44 5.14 -10.36
N VAL A 38 -0.74 6.42 -10.19
CA VAL A 38 -1.62 6.92 -9.12
C VAL A 38 -2.94 7.30 -9.78
N GLY A 39 -3.93 6.45 -9.60
CA GLY A 39 -5.16 6.52 -10.38
C GLY A 39 -6.23 7.43 -9.83
N ASN A 40 -7.41 7.31 -10.45
CA ASN A 40 -8.55 8.14 -10.12
C ASN A 40 -8.94 8.05 -8.65
N SER A 41 -9.10 9.22 -8.02
CA SER A 41 -9.54 9.35 -6.62
C SER A 41 -8.70 8.56 -5.62
N THR A 42 -7.44 8.32 -5.94
CA THR A 42 -6.46 7.73 -5.03
C THR A 42 -5.84 8.82 -4.17
N GLU A 43 -5.83 8.60 -2.86
CA GLU A 43 -5.16 9.47 -1.91
C GLU A 43 -3.84 8.87 -1.45
N LEU A 44 -2.75 9.64 -1.55
CA LEU A 44 -1.42 9.29 -1.04
C LEU A 44 -0.98 10.25 0.06
N LYS A 45 -0.39 9.71 1.12
CA LYS A 45 0.16 10.50 2.22
C LYS A 45 1.35 9.79 2.85
N ASN A 46 2.53 10.42 2.81
CA ASN A 46 3.76 9.89 3.41
C ASN A 46 4.08 8.47 2.90
N VAL A 47 4.42 8.38 1.61
CA VAL A 47 4.57 7.09 0.91
C VAL A 47 5.83 7.01 0.07
N ILE A 48 6.31 5.78 -0.11
CA ILE A 48 7.28 5.43 -1.14
C ILE A 48 6.62 4.40 -2.05
N LEU A 49 6.41 4.77 -3.31
CA LEU A 49 6.01 3.86 -4.37
C LEU A 49 7.23 3.60 -5.24
N PHE A 50 7.68 2.36 -5.29
CA PHE A 50 8.77 1.96 -6.20
C PHE A 50 8.30 1.95 -7.65
N ASP A 51 9.21 1.63 -8.58
CA ASP A 51 8.89 1.66 -10.00
C ASP A 51 7.77 0.70 -10.38
N ASN A 52 6.93 1.10 -11.33
CA ASN A 52 5.80 0.35 -11.86
C ASN A 52 4.72 -0.03 -10.82
N VAL A 53 4.70 0.60 -9.65
CA VAL A 53 3.62 0.41 -8.68
C VAL A 53 2.31 0.92 -9.25
N GLN A 54 1.22 0.21 -8.99
CA GLN A 54 -0.11 0.61 -9.43
C GLN A 54 -1.09 0.73 -8.26
N VAL A 55 -1.60 1.93 -8.07
CA VAL A 55 -2.69 2.26 -7.13
C VAL A 55 -3.78 3.00 -7.91
N PRO A 56 -4.49 2.28 -8.82
CA PRO A 56 -5.17 2.91 -9.94
C PRO A 56 -6.55 3.45 -9.64
N HIS A 57 -7.24 3.02 -8.56
CA HIS A 57 -8.65 3.31 -8.37
C HIS A 57 -9.06 3.40 -6.90
N TYR A 58 -9.46 4.59 -6.44
CA TYR A 58 -10.06 4.80 -5.12
C TYR A 58 -9.26 4.17 -3.97
N ASN A 59 -7.94 4.23 -4.06
CA ASN A 59 -7.07 3.70 -3.02
C ASN A 59 -6.77 4.77 -1.97
N TYR A 60 -6.62 4.35 -0.71
CA TYR A 60 -5.92 5.14 0.28
C TYR A 60 -4.59 4.47 0.62
N VAL A 61 -3.49 5.19 0.44
CA VAL A 61 -2.16 4.70 0.79
C VAL A 61 -1.49 5.71 1.71
N GLY A 62 -1.39 5.37 2.97
CA GLY A 62 -0.81 6.25 3.99
C GLY A 62 0.30 5.58 4.80
N ASP A 63 1.39 6.31 5.05
CA ASP A 63 2.53 5.88 5.87
C ASP A 63 3.03 4.48 5.46
N SER A 64 3.22 4.28 4.15
CA SER A 64 3.41 2.95 3.54
C SER A 64 4.53 2.93 2.51
N VAL A 65 5.07 1.74 2.29
CA VAL A 65 6.07 1.46 1.24
C VAL A 65 5.56 0.35 0.35
N LEU A 66 5.49 0.61 -0.97
CA LEU A 66 5.07 -0.37 -1.96
C LEU A 66 6.25 -0.71 -2.86
N GLY A 67 6.62 -1.98 -2.90
CA GLY A 67 7.74 -2.50 -3.68
C GLY A 67 7.48 -2.51 -5.18
N TYR A 68 8.50 -2.84 -5.95
CA TYR A 68 8.48 -2.87 -7.40
C TYR A 68 7.30 -3.69 -7.95
N ARG A 69 6.53 -3.09 -8.86
CA ARG A 69 5.33 -3.71 -9.47
C ARG A 69 4.28 -4.19 -8.47
N ALA A 70 4.25 -3.68 -7.26
CA ALA A 70 3.13 -3.95 -6.36
C ALA A 70 1.85 -3.30 -6.91
N HIS A 71 0.73 -3.99 -6.77
CA HIS A 71 -0.56 -3.54 -7.27
C HIS A 71 -1.63 -3.60 -6.18
N MET A 72 -2.44 -2.56 -6.08
CA MET A 72 -3.61 -2.51 -5.20
C MET A 72 -4.88 -2.40 -6.04
N GLY A 73 -5.74 -3.39 -5.95
CA GLY A 73 -7.05 -3.38 -6.59
C GLY A 73 -7.93 -2.22 -6.12
N ALA A 74 -9.00 -1.96 -6.86
CA ALA A 74 -9.91 -0.84 -6.59
C ALA A 74 -10.43 -0.85 -5.15
N GLY A 75 -10.38 0.29 -4.48
CA GLY A 75 -10.86 0.45 -3.11
C GLY A 75 -10.01 -0.24 -2.03
N ALA A 76 -8.90 -0.89 -2.38
CA ALA A 76 -7.99 -1.42 -1.37
C ALA A 76 -7.28 -0.27 -0.64
N VAL A 77 -7.09 -0.43 0.69
CA VAL A 77 -6.55 0.64 1.53
C VAL A 77 -5.48 0.14 2.51
N THR A 78 -4.52 1.02 2.84
CA THR A 78 -3.60 0.81 3.95
C THR A 78 -4.10 1.62 5.15
N SER A 79 -4.72 0.94 6.13
CA SER A 79 -5.06 1.59 7.40
C SER A 79 -3.76 1.86 8.18
N ASN A 80 -3.56 3.08 8.64
CA ASN A 80 -2.30 3.51 9.24
C ASN A 80 -2.38 3.89 10.72
N VAL A 81 -3.58 3.84 11.31
CA VAL A 81 -3.80 4.14 12.74
C VAL A 81 -4.57 2.99 13.38
N LYS A 82 -4.08 2.52 14.53
CA LYS A 82 -4.80 1.53 15.33
C LYS A 82 -6.00 2.16 16.04
N GLY A 83 -7.06 1.37 16.21
CA GLY A 83 -8.27 1.83 16.89
C GLY A 83 -8.05 2.25 18.35
N ASP A 84 -7.08 1.62 19.04
CA ASP A 84 -6.66 1.96 20.41
C ASP A 84 -5.66 3.14 20.49
N ARG A 85 -5.26 3.68 19.34
CA ARG A 85 -4.29 4.78 19.18
C ARG A 85 -2.90 4.52 19.77
N GLN A 86 -2.60 3.26 20.13
CA GLN A 86 -1.28 2.86 20.60
C GLN A 86 -0.28 2.77 19.43
N PRO A 87 1.02 2.84 19.68
CA PRO A 87 2.04 2.63 18.66
C PRO A 87 1.82 1.34 17.86
N VAL A 88 2.12 1.40 16.58
CA VAL A 88 1.98 0.25 15.69
C VAL A 88 3.08 -0.76 15.99
N VAL A 89 2.71 -2.04 16.02
CA VAL A 89 3.63 -3.16 16.18
C VAL A 89 3.60 -3.98 14.89
N VAL A 90 4.76 -4.30 14.36
CA VAL A 90 4.88 -5.23 13.23
C VAL A 90 5.06 -6.64 13.76
N HIS A 91 4.30 -7.59 13.23
CA HIS A 91 4.34 -8.99 13.62
C HIS A 91 4.81 -9.87 12.46
N ARG A 92 5.78 -10.77 12.76
CA ARG A 92 6.28 -11.79 11.84
C ARG A 92 6.31 -13.13 12.57
N GLY A 93 5.28 -13.94 12.36
CA GLY A 93 5.11 -15.16 13.15
C GLY A 93 5.02 -14.84 14.64
N SER A 94 5.92 -15.39 15.45
CA SER A 94 6.04 -15.10 16.89
C SER A 94 6.85 -13.83 17.20
N GLU A 95 7.58 -13.30 16.23
CA GLU A 95 8.38 -12.09 16.40
C GLU A 95 7.49 -10.86 16.46
N ARG A 96 7.85 -9.95 17.36
CA ARG A 96 7.16 -8.68 17.56
C ARG A 96 8.17 -7.54 17.52
N MET A 97 7.97 -6.58 16.61
CA MET A 97 8.78 -5.39 16.49
C MET A 97 7.97 -4.15 16.85
N GLU A 98 8.35 -3.49 17.91
CA GLU A 98 7.77 -2.21 18.31
C GLU A 98 8.35 -1.09 17.45
N THR A 99 7.48 -0.33 16.80
CA THR A 99 7.92 0.72 15.87
C THR A 99 8.09 2.09 16.55
N GLY A 100 7.46 2.29 17.70
CA GLY A 100 7.35 3.59 18.35
C GLY A 100 6.47 4.60 17.58
N LEU A 101 5.93 4.21 16.43
CA LEU A 101 5.16 5.08 15.55
C LEU A 101 3.66 4.94 15.81
N LYS A 102 2.98 6.07 16.00
CA LYS A 102 1.50 6.09 16.09
C LYS A 102 0.81 5.86 14.74
N LYS A 103 1.54 6.10 13.64
CA LYS A 103 1.05 5.90 12.26
C LYS A 103 2.07 5.08 11.48
N LEU A 104 1.63 3.95 10.99
CA LEU A 104 2.35 3.11 10.05
C LEU A 104 1.31 2.30 9.28
N GLY A 105 1.31 2.39 7.98
CA GLY A 105 0.40 1.65 7.11
C GLY A 105 0.91 0.24 6.85
N ALA A 106 1.22 -0.06 5.60
CA ALA A 106 1.67 -1.38 5.18
C ALA A 106 2.99 -1.33 4.40
N MET A 107 3.71 -2.44 4.41
CA MET A 107 4.88 -2.67 3.57
C MET A 107 4.57 -3.80 2.60
N LEU A 108 4.55 -3.49 1.31
CA LEU A 108 4.33 -4.46 0.24
C LEU A 108 5.67 -4.79 -0.42
N GLY A 109 6.00 -6.06 -0.50
CA GLY A 109 7.14 -6.54 -1.28
C GLY A 109 6.86 -6.46 -2.78
N ASP A 110 7.92 -6.65 -3.56
CA ASP A 110 7.83 -6.63 -5.02
C ASP A 110 6.78 -7.63 -5.53
N TYR A 111 6.04 -7.25 -6.57
CA TYR A 111 5.00 -8.08 -7.19
C TYR A 111 3.88 -8.51 -6.24
N ALA A 112 3.67 -7.80 -5.13
CA ALA A 112 2.53 -8.07 -4.26
C ALA A 112 1.22 -7.64 -4.95
N GLU A 113 0.18 -8.48 -4.86
CA GLU A 113 -1.12 -8.26 -5.47
C GLU A 113 -2.21 -8.16 -4.40
N ILE A 114 -2.84 -7.00 -4.27
CA ILE A 114 -3.90 -6.76 -3.28
C ILE A 114 -5.23 -6.68 -3.98
N GLY A 115 -6.14 -7.59 -3.62
CA GLY A 115 -7.49 -7.66 -4.18
C GLY A 115 -8.35 -6.43 -3.84
N CYS A 116 -9.36 -6.20 -4.68
CA CYS A 116 -10.28 -5.06 -4.52
C CYS A 116 -10.91 -5.03 -3.14
N GLY A 117 -11.01 -3.83 -2.55
CA GLY A 117 -11.64 -3.62 -1.24
C GLY A 117 -10.91 -4.26 -0.06
N ALA A 118 -9.72 -4.82 -0.25
CA ALA A 118 -8.94 -5.36 0.87
C ALA A 118 -8.44 -4.26 1.79
N VAL A 119 -8.37 -4.55 3.09
CA VAL A 119 -7.88 -3.64 4.12
C VAL A 119 -6.58 -4.19 4.71
N LEU A 120 -5.49 -3.48 4.50
CA LEU A 120 -4.23 -3.78 5.15
C LEU A 120 -4.17 -3.01 6.47
N ASN A 121 -4.27 -3.72 7.60
CA ASN A 121 -4.26 -3.09 8.92
C ASN A 121 -2.87 -2.53 9.27
N PRO A 122 -2.78 -1.58 10.22
CA PRO A 122 -1.53 -0.93 10.59
C PRO A 122 -0.41 -1.92 10.89
N GLY A 123 0.72 -1.75 10.22
CA GLY A 123 1.89 -2.63 10.35
C GLY A 123 1.79 -3.95 9.56
N ALA A 124 0.82 -4.08 8.66
CA ALA A 124 0.76 -5.25 7.78
C ALA A 124 1.97 -5.32 6.85
N VAL A 125 2.51 -6.52 6.67
CA VAL A 125 3.62 -6.79 5.76
C VAL A 125 3.18 -7.86 4.76
N ILE A 126 3.25 -7.51 3.48
CA ILE A 126 2.90 -8.42 2.38
C ILE A 126 4.20 -8.82 1.69
N GLY A 127 4.55 -10.09 1.76
CA GLY A 127 5.80 -10.62 1.20
C GLY A 127 5.84 -10.51 -0.34
N ARG A 128 7.06 -10.62 -0.90
CA ARG A 128 7.27 -10.60 -2.34
C ARG A 128 6.37 -11.62 -3.05
N GLY A 129 5.69 -11.18 -4.12
CA GLY A 129 4.83 -12.04 -4.92
C GLY A 129 3.62 -12.59 -4.17
N ALA A 130 3.36 -12.15 -2.94
CA ALA A 130 2.17 -12.60 -2.21
C ALA A 130 0.89 -11.97 -2.80
N GLN A 131 -0.22 -12.64 -2.57
CA GLN A 131 -1.52 -12.21 -3.05
C GLN A 131 -2.53 -12.16 -1.91
N VAL A 132 -3.33 -11.10 -1.86
CA VAL A 132 -4.45 -10.94 -0.94
C VAL A 132 -5.74 -10.97 -1.74
N TYR A 133 -6.69 -11.81 -1.35
CA TYR A 133 -7.98 -11.89 -2.04
C TYR A 133 -8.83 -10.64 -1.78
N PRO A 134 -9.80 -10.35 -2.67
CA PRO A 134 -10.73 -9.25 -2.49
C PRO A 134 -11.45 -9.29 -1.13
N LEU A 135 -11.72 -8.11 -0.57
CA LEU A 135 -12.45 -7.90 0.68
C LEU A 135 -11.80 -8.51 1.93
N VAL A 136 -10.53 -8.92 1.83
CA VAL A 136 -9.82 -9.50 2.98
C VAL A 136 -9.25 -8.40 3.88
N SER A 137 -9.43 -8.57 5.19
CA SER A 137 -8.76 -7.74 6.21
C SER A 137 -7.49 -8.45 6.68
N VAL A 138 -6.33 -7.88 6.35
CA VAL A 138 -5.03 -8.46 6.68
C VAL A 138 -4.48 -7.86 7.97
N ARG A 139 -4.02 -8.73 8.88
CA ARG A 139 -3.23 -8.35 10.07
C ARG A 139 -1.93 -9.12 10.11
N GLY A 140 -0.84 -8.45 10.47
CA GLY A 140 0.49 -9.08 10.55
C GLY A 140 1.10 -9.33 9.17
N THR A 141 1.82 -10.43 9.02
CA THR A 141 2.63 -10.72 7.83
C THR A 141 2.01 -11.83 6.98
N VAL A 142 1.86 -11.57 5.68
CA VAL A 142 1.61 -12.59 4.66
C VAL A 142 2.96 -13.00 4.08
N PRO A 143 3.40 -14.26 4.17
CA PRO A 143 4.69 -14.70 3.66
C PRO A 143 4.83 -14.51 2.14
N ALA A 144 6.07 -14.46 1.66
CA ALA A 144 6.34 -14.37 0.22
C ALA A 144 5.72 -15.55 -0.54
N ASN A 145 5.25 -15.30 -1.76
CA ASN A 145 4.66 -16.30 -2.66
C ASN A 145 3.46 -17.06 -2.04
N CYS A 146 2.77 -16.45 -1.09
CA CYS A 146 1.56 -17.01 -0.48
C CYS A 146 0.31 -16.26 -0.95
N ILE A 147 -0.85 -16.90 -0.78
CA ILE A 147 -2.17 -16.32 -1.02
C ILE A 147 -2.92 -16.25 0.32
N HIS A 148 -3.34 -15.05 0.70
CA HIS A 148 -4.21 -14.83 1.86
C HIS A 148 -5.67 -14.77 1.39
N LYS A 149 -6.47 -15.76 1.82
CA LYS A 149 -7.88 -15.92 1.39
C LYS A 149 -8.90 -15.49 2.46
N GLY A 150 -8.47 -14.73 3.48
CA GLY A 150 -9.30 -14.34 4.62
C GLY A 150 -9.11 -15.24 5.84
N GLY A 151 -9.58 -16.46 5.79
CA GLY A 151 -9.42 -17.44 6.90
C GLY A 151 -8.16 -18.29 6.83
N SER A 152 -7.43 -18.25 5.72
CA SER A 152 -6.25 -19.10 5.49
C SER A 152 -5.19 -18.42 4.64
N VAL A 153 -3.93 -18.83 4.84
CA VAL A 153 -2.81 -18.47 3.98
C VAL A 153 -2.26 -19.77 3.37
N VAL A 154 -2.11 -19.80 2.07
CA VAL A 154 -1.64 -20.96 1.31
C VAL A 154 -0.49 -20.56 0.39
N GLU A 155 0.45 -21.47 0.14
CA GLU A 155 1.51 -21.25 -0.85
C GLU A 155 0.94 -21.24 -2.28
N LYS A 156 1.50 -20.39 -3.13
CA LYS A 156 1.23 -20.43 -4.57
C LYS A 156 1.84 -21.71 -5.17
N ARG A 157 1.06 -22.41 -5.96
CA ARG A 157 1.53 -23.55 -6.78
C ARG A 157 2.10 -23.06 -8.10
#